data_ef2299e9e07d121700bff047c0d50b88
#
_entry.id   ef2299e9e07d121700bff047c0d50b88
#
_cell.length_a   1.000
_cell.length_b   1.000
_cell.length_c   1.000
_cell.angle_alpha   90.00
_cell.angle_beta   90.00
_cell.angle_gamma   90.00
#
_symmetry.space_group_name_H-M   'P 1'
#
loop_
_entity.id
_entity.type
_entity.pdbx_description
1 polymer ?
#
loop_
_entity_poly.entity_id
_entity_poly.type
_entity_poly.pdbx_seq_one_letter_code
_entity_poly.pdbx_strand_id
1 'polypeptide(L)'
;MEVDYRLSLRGGLIMPDGKVDVMMGQKDHWIPAAGGEFAVSFAPKWQSMQEWNNARIGVALSYWKLNCEKIGADDIMGHAIAPYVFAEIPLYKRDHFELGLRPGIGCSFITKTYYNTVLPEQIYTHLNYPNVNRSVGSVFNYYFPEALYFYFPIDKGWTVGLTAGWYHMSNGSIIQPNSGYNIFTGELAVRYKLSVVSDQDSEKETKTKEYSLEKLRANKCEIEFALSGAPRQVYYRDQQTFFCSEMQVAAYWRAHCIFRLGGGIDVFYDGAYIDRVSYFGKTYLKGASQKDCWRVGVSVQPEFVMGYLTAGFHFGVYLYDPVKNREVSKDDKEAHTALWENGIMPKKGIFYAYDPIKAGSAGYPDGWLYTQIALRYRLPHHLFVHAVMKAHLTKVEFVAFGLGAYL
;
A
#
# COMPACT_ATOMS: atom_id res chain seq x y z
N MET A 1 10.75 -23.70 -20.08
CA MET A 1 10.28 -22.51 -19.35
C MET A 1 10.85 -21.27 -20.02
N GLU A 2 10.03 -20.26 -20.29
CA GLU A 2 10.50 -19.00 -20.86
C GLU A 2 10.73 -18.02 -19.72
N VAL A 3 11.90 -17.37 -19.74
CA VAL A 3 12.29 -16.38 -18.74
C VAL A 3 12.57 -15.06 -19.44
N ASP A 4 11.97 -14.00 -18.97
CA ASP A 4 12.18 -12.65 -19.48
C ASP A 4 13.06 -11.85 -18.51
N TYR A 5 14.08 -11.21 -19.03
CA TYR A 5 14.92 -10.24 -18.34
C TYR A 5 14.56 -8.84 -18.82
N ARG A 6 14.33 -7.92 -17.90
CA ARG A 6 13.95 -6.54 -18.21
C ARG A 6 14.90 -5.56 -17.50
N LEU A 7 15.38 -4.61 -18.27
CA LEU A 7 16.11 -3.44 -17.76
C LEU A 7 15.32 -2.19 -18.16
N SER A 8 15.12 -1.26 -17.23
CA SER A 8 14.46 -0.01 -17.54
C SER A 8 15.13 1.19 -16.89
N LEU A 9 14.99 2.34 -17.59
CA LEU A 9 15.26 3.67 -17.07
C LEU A 9 13.92 4.37 -16.86
N ARG A 10 13.81 5.12 -15.79
CA ARG A 10 12.58 5.79 -15.40
C ARG A 10 12.80 7.21 -14.93
N GLY A 11 11.86 8.07 -15.29
CA GLY A 11 11.71 9.39 -14.73
C GLY A 11 10.34 9.51 -14.08
N GLY A 12 10.22 10.37 -13.09
CA GLY A 12 8.94 10.58 -12.42
C GLY A 12 8.86 11.94 -11.74
N LEU A 13 7.64 12.24 -11.29
CA LEU A 13 7.32 13.43 -10.53
C LEU A 13 6.66 13.00 -9.23
N ILE A 14 7.27 13.36 -8.10
CA ILE A 14 6.69 13.17 -6.77
C ILE A 14 5.57 14.19 -6.60
N MET A 15 4.38 13.69 -6.28
CA MET A 15 3.20 14.50 -6.07
C MET A 15 3.37 15.38 -4.82
N PRO A 16 3.08 16.70 -4.92
CA PRO A 16 3.10 17.59 -3.77
C PRO A 16 2.03 17.15 -2.74
N ASP A 17 2.40 17.20 -1.50
CA ASP A 17 1.50 17.18 -0.36
C ASP A 17 1.93 18.27 0.63
N GLY A 18 1.06 18.61 1.57
CA GLY A 18 1.38 19.70 2.52
C GLY A 18 2.65 19.46 3.36
N LYS A 19 3.17 18.23 3.43
CA LYS A 19 4.42 17.93 4.11
C LYS A 19 5.62 18.08 3.16
N VAL A 20 5.48 17.65 1.91
CA VAL A 20 6.46 17.88 0.86
C VAL A 20 6.63 19.37 0.61
N ASP A 21 5.53 20.13 0.54
CA ASP A 21 5.54 21.58 0.35
C ASP A 21 6.34 22.28 1.47
N VAL A 22 6.17 21.86 2.72
CA VAL A 22 6.94 22.40 3.85
C VAL A 22 8.42 22.07 3.77
N MET A 23 8.76 20.82 3.40
CA MET A 23 10.17 20.41 3.23
C MET A 23 10.88 21.23 2.19
N MET A 24 10.21 21.49 1.08
CA MET A 24 10.77 22.17 -0.10
C MET A 24 10.67 23.69 -0.02
N GLY A 25 9.92 24.22 0.96
CA GLY A 25 9.67 25.66 1.06
C GLY A 25 8.84 26.24 -0.10
N GLN A 26 8.20 25.38 -0.88
CA GLN A 26 7.40 25.74 -2.05
C GLN A 26 6.07 25.00 -2.00
N LYS A 27 4.99 25.67 -2.38
CA LYS A 27 3.66 25.11 -2.40
C LYS A 27 3.34 24.49 -3.76
N ASP A 28 2.65 23.35 -3.74
CA ASP A 28 2.18 22.62 -4.92
C ASP A 28 3.31 22.28 -5.93
N HIS A 29 4.54 22.04 -5.42
CA HIS A 29 5.70 21.80 -6.24
C HIS A 29 5.92 20.30 -6.50
N TRP A 30 5.95 19.91 -7.77
CA TRP A 30 6.23 18.55 -8.23
C TRP A 30 7.74 18.33 -8.30
N ILE A 31 8.24 17.35 -7.54
CA ILE A 31 9.67 17.10 -7.42
C ILE A 31 10.10 16.03 -8.42
N PRO A 32 11.04 16.33 -9.34
CA PRO A 32 11.54 15.33 -10.27
C PRO A 32 12.34 14.25 -9.56
N ALA A 33 12.04 13.01 -9.88
CA ALA A 33 12.76 11.81 -9.46
C ALA A 33 13.23 11.02 -10.67
N ALA A 34 14.32 10.27 -10.51
CA ALA A 34 14.86 9.41 -11.55
C ALA A 34 15.31 8.07 -10.99
N GLY A 35 15.33 7.05 -11.82
CA GLY A 35 15.73 5.73 -11.36
C GLY A 35 15.89 4.71 -12.48
N GLY A 36 16.05 3.48 -12.08
CA GLY A 36 16.13 2.34 -12.96
C GLY A 36 15.65 1.07 -12.28
N GLU A 37 15.45 0.04 -13.07
CA GLU A 37 14.99 -1.25 -12.59
C GLU A 37 15.61 -2.39 -13.37
N PHE A 38 15.94 -3.45 -12.65
CA PHE A 38 16.18 -4.77 -13.21
C PHE A 38 15.07 -5.72 -12.73
N ALA A 39 14.48 -6.47 -13.67
CA ALA A 39 13.42 -7.41 -13.37
C ALA A 39 13.62 -8.74 -14.13
N VAL A 40 13.15 -9.80 -13.49
CA VAL A 40 13.09 -11.15 -14.07
C VAL A 40 11.66 -11.65 -13.92
N SER A 41 11.07 -12.11 -15.02
CA SER A 41 9.72 -12.67 -15.01
C SER A 41 9.62 -13.96 -15.84
N PHE A 42 8.59 -14.74 -15.57
CA PHE A 42 8.29 -15.96 -16.31
C PHE A 42 6.78 -16.15 -16.42
N ALA A 43 6.35 -16.85 -17.45
CA ALA A 43 4.96 -17.24 -17.63
C ALA A 43 4.77 -18.67 -17.06
N PRO A 44 4.15 -18.83 -15.89
CA PRO A 44 3.85 -20.14 -15.34
C PRO A 44 2.78 -20.82 -16.21
N LYS A 45 2.93 -22.12 -16.45
CA LYS A 45 1.92 -22.94 -17.15
C LYS A 45 0.71 -23.28 -16.26
N TRP A 46 0.42 -22.51 -15.23
CA TRP A 46 -0.72 -22.72 -14.37
C TRP A 46 -2.00 -22.30 -15.06
N GLN A 47 -3.05 -23.08 -14.92
CA GLN A 47 -4.36 -22.78 -15.51
C GLN A 47 -4.87 -21.39 -15.13
N SER A 48 -4.67 -20.97 -13.87
CA SER A 48 -5.02 -19.63 -13.41
C SER A 48 -4.33 -18.51 -14.20
N MET A 49 -3.08 -18.72 -14.63
CA MET A 49 -2.36 -17.72 -15.44
C MET A 49 -2.86 -17.67 -16.88
N GLN A 50 -3.31 -18.80 -17.42
CA GLN A 50 -3.96 -18.86 -18.74
C GLN A 50 -5.28 -18.07 -18.74
N GLU A 51 -6.05 -18.15 -17.67
CA GLU A 51 -7.27 -17.38 -17.47
C GLU A 51 -7.02 -15.86 -17.45
N TRP A 52 -5.81 -15.45 -17.06
CA TRP A 52 -5.33 -14.07 -17.08
C TRP A 52 -4.47 -13.76 -18.33
N ASN A 53 -4.86 -14.28 -19.50
CA ASN A 53 -4.18 -14.09 -20.79
C ASN A 53 -2.69 -14.48 -20.76
N ASN A 54 -2.35 -15.56 -20.06
CA ASN A 54 -0.97 -15.99 -19.84
C ASN A 54 -0.13 -14.92 -19.12
N ALA A 55 -0.67 -14.41 -18.04
CA ALA A 55 0.02 -13.45 -17.18
C ALA A 55 1.40 -13.98 -16.76
N ARG A 56 2.35 -13.07 -16.64
CA ARG A 56 3.69 -13.35 -16.13
C ARG A 56 3.80 -12.92 -14.68
N ILE A 57 4.59 -13.61 -13.90
CA ILE A 57 4.97 -13.21 -12.55
C ILE A 57 6.48 -13.00 -12.49
N GLY A 58 6.94 -12.10 -11.66
CA GLY A 58 8.35 -11.79 -11.59
C GLY A 58 8.77 -11.13 -10.29
N VAL A 59 10.08 -10.95 -10.20
CA VAL A 59 10.75 -10.21 -9.14
C VAL A 59 11.55 -9.07 -9.75
N ALA A 60 11.63 -7.96 -9.05
CA ALA A 60 12.38 -6.81 -9.51
C ALA A 60 13.13 -6.12 -8.38
N LEU A 61 14.21 -5.45 -8.75
CA LEU A 61 14.95 -4.53 -7.90
C LEU A 61 14.92 -3.15 -8.56
N SER A 62 14.30 -2.20 -7.88
CA SER A 62 14.14 -0.83 -8.31
C SER A 62 15.05 0.09 -7.51
N TYR A 63 15.66 1.07 -8.18
CA TYR A 63 16.42 2.14 -7.56
C TYR A 63 15.79 3.48 -7.93
N TRP A 64 15.73 4.40 -6.95
CA TRP A 64 15.27 5.75 -7.11
C TRP A 64 16.22 6.76 -6.47
N LYS A 65 16.50 7.84 -7.18
CA LYS A 65 16.91 9.11 -6.63
C LYS A 65 15.66 9.97 -6.47
N LEU A 66 15.23 10.21 -5.21
CA LEU A 66 13.94 10.79 -4.88
C LEU A 66 13.85 12.31 -5.09
N ASN A 67 14.98 12.98 -5.22
CA ASN A 67 15.04 14.40 -5.56
C ASN A 67 16.15 14.65 -6.55
N CYS A 68 15.81 15.11 -7.75
CA CYS A 68 16.77 15.47 -8.80
C CYS A 68 16.96 17.00 -8.91
N GLU A 69 16.29 17.78 -8.08
CA GLU A 69 16.47 19.23 -8.02
C GLU A 69 17.63 19.60 -7.08
N LYS A 70 18.33 20.66 -7.45
CA LYS A 70 19.31 21.29 -6.55
C LYS A 70 18.57 22.31 -5.68
N ILE A 71 17.89 21.84 -4.64
CA ILE A 71 17.25 22.72 -3.65
C ILE A 71 18.12 22.73 -2.40
N GLY A 72 18.84 23.84 -2.19
CA GLY A 72 19.73 24.00 -1.07
C GLY A 72 21.00 23.13 -1.14
N ALA A 73 21.75 23.07 -0.05
CA ALA A 73 22.97 22.29 0.06
C ALA A 73 22.72 20.81 0.38
N ASP A 74 21.54 20.46 0.89
CA ASP A 74 21.26 19.14 1.47
C ASP A 74 20.15 18.39 0.70
N ASP A 75 20.46 17.16 0.31
CA ASP A 75 19.48 16.19 -0.18
C ASP A 75 18.65 15.63 0.99
N ILE A 76 17.43 16.11 1.17
CA ILE A 76 16.53 15.73 2.27
C ILE A 76 15.67 14.51 1.98
N MET A 77 15.59 14.05 0.73
CA MET A 77 14.79 12.91 0.33
C MET A 77 15.61 11.65 0.07
N GLY A 78 16.86 11.83 -0.37
CA GLY A 78 17.82 10.77 -0.57
C GLY A 78 17.47 9.81 -1.69
N HIS A 79 17.73 8.54 -1.42
CA HIS A 79 17.59 7.43 -2.36
C HIS A 79 16.68 6.36 -1.81
N ALA A 80 16.07 5.57 -2.69
CA ALA A 80 15.33 4.37 -2.32
C ALA A 80 15.80 3.16 -3.15
N ILE A 81 15.93 2.01 -2.49
CA ILE A 81 16.13 0.70 -3.11
C ILE A 81 14.92 -0.14 -2.78
N ALA A 82 14.25 -0.70 -3.79
CA ALA A 82 12.98 -1.38 -3.61
C ALA A 82 12.96 -2.75 -4.32
N PRO A 83 13.23 -3.86 -3.59
CA PRO A 83 12.88 -5.20 -4.04
C PRO A 83 11.37 -5.41 -3.98
N TYR A 84 10.80 -6.02 -5.01
CA TYR A 84 9.37 -6.30 -5.06
C TYR A 84 9.02 -7.47 -6.00
N VAL A 85 7.83 -8.01 -5.83
CA VAL A 85 7.21 -8.99 -6.74
C VAL A 85 6.14 -8.30 -7.56
N PHE A 86 5.92 -8.76 -8.79
CA PHE A 86 4.92 -8.18 -9.69
C PHE A 86 4.24 -9.24 -10.54
N ALA A 87 3.07 -8.89 -11.08
CA ALA A 87 2.44 -9.59 -12.18
C ALA A 87 2.40 -8.69 -13.41
N GLU A 88 2.59 -9.25 -14.61
CA GLU A 88 2.27 -8.60 -15.86
C GLU A 88 1.04 -9.29 -16.45
N ILE A 89 -0.06 -8.54 -16.52
CA ILE A 89 -1.37 -9.03 -16.94
C ILE A 89 -1.70 -8.43 -18.29
N PRO A 90 -1.58 -9.20 -19.39
CA PRO A 90 -1.92 -8.71 -20.73
C PRO A 90 -3.42 -8.45 -20.83
N LEU A 91 -3.80 -7.20 -21.11
CA LEU A 91 -5.18 -6.81 -21.43
C LEU A 91 -5.48 -6.96 -22.92
N TYR A 92 -4.48 -6.67 -23.74
CA TYR A 92 -4.57 -6.77 -25.19
C TYR A 92 -3.23 -7.19 -25.76
N LYS A 93 -3.25 -8.21 -26.66
CA LYS A 93 -2.04 -8.75 -27.27
C LYS A 93 -2.25 -9.03 -28.76
N ARG A 94 -1.29 -8.56 -29.57
CA ARG A 94 -1.15 -8.83 -31.00
C ARG A 94 0.32 -9.12 -31.32
N ASP A 95 0.63 -9.55 -32.53
CA ASP A 95 1.97 -9.94 -32.94
C ASP A 95 3.03 -8.83 -32.74
N HIS A 96 2.61 -7.56 -32.90
CA HIS A 96 3.50 -6.39 -32.85
C HIS A 96 3.31 -5.51 -31.60
N PHE A 97 2.35 -5.86 -30.72
CA PHE A 97 1.99 -4.99 -29.60
C PHE A 97 1.33 -5.75 -28.46
N GLU A 98 1.75 -5.48 -27.24
CA GLU A 98 1.12 -5.96 -26.02
C GLU A 98 0.88 -4.78 -25.07
N LEU A 99 -0.37 -4.62 -24.62
CA LEU A 99 -0.80 -3.68 -23.60
C LEU A 99 -1.25 -4.46 -22.37
N GLY A 100 -0.85 -4.03 -21.18
CA GLY A 100 -1.30 -4.69 -19.96
C GLY A 100 -1.08 -3.86 -18.69
N LEU A 101 -1.47 -4.48 -17.58
CA LEU A 101 -1.28 -3.98 -16.23
C LEU A 101 -0.06 -4.65 -15.59
N ARG A 102 0.68 -3.89 -14.80
CA ARG A 102 1.81 -4.37 -14.02
C ARG A 102 1.70 -3.93 -12.57
N PRO A 103 0.79 -4.57 -11.79
CA PRO A 103 0.72 -4.38 -10.36
C PRO A 103 1.89 -5.05 -9.66
N GLY A 104 2.38 -4.42 -8.59
CA GLY A 104 3.45 -4.96 -7.78
C GLY A 104 3.32 -4.65 -6.30
N ILE A 105 4.00 -5.43 -5.49
CA ILE A 105 4.09 -5.24 -4.06
C ILE A 105 5.47 -5.64 -3.54
N GLY A 106 6.02 -4.84 -2.66
CA GLY A 106 7.29 -5.11 -2.04
C GLY A 106 7.63 -4.16 -0.91
N CYS A 107 8.91 -4.01 -0.68
CA CYS A 107 9.41 -3.06 0.30
C CYS A 107 10.42 -2.10 -0.34
N SER A 108 10.59 -0.94 0.27
CA SER A 108 11.61 0.03 -0.10
C SER A 108 12.42 0.44 1.13
N PHE A 109 13.72 0.63 0.89
CA PHE A 109 14.67 1.13 1.87
C PHE A 109 15.05 2.55 1.49
N ILE A 110 14.61 3.54 2.28
CA ILE A 110 14.80 4.97 2.01
C ILE A 110 15.95 5.48 2.90
N THR A 111 16.92 6.14 2.29
CA THR A 111 18.14 6.56 2.99
C THR A 111 17.95 7.78 3.89
N LYS A 112 17.03 8.68 3.53
CA LYS A 112 16.72 9.91 4.29
C LYS A 112 15.32 9.85 4.85
N THR A 113 15.22 9.88 6.18
CA THR A 113 13.94 9.78 6.93
C THR A 113 13.83 10.96 7.89
N TYR A 114 12.68 11.12 8.53
CA TYR A 114 12.50 12.15 9.55
C TYR A 114 13.57 12.04 10.64
N TYR A 115 13.78 10.86 11.21
CA TYR A 115 14.66 10.67 12.37
C TYR A 115 16.16 10.74 12.07
N ASN A 116 16.57 10.68 10.81
CA ASN A 116 17.97 10.90 10.45
C ASN A 116 18.23 12.25 9.74
N THR A 117 17.19 13.07 9.57
CA THR A 117 17.31 14.44 9.04
C THR A 117 16.95 15.49 10.08
N VAL A 118 16.17 15.15 11.11
CA VAL A 118 15.81 16.05 12.21
C VAL A 118 16.90 16.05 13.30
N LEU A 119 17.23 17.22 13.83
CA LEU A 119 18.10 17.31 14.99
C LEU A 119 17.34 16.94 16.28
N PRO A 120 17.98 16.33 17.29
CA PRO A 120 17.32 15.91 18.53
C PRO A 120 16.50 17.00 19.21
N GLU A 121 17.01 18.22 19.26
CA GLU A 121 16.33 19.38 19.82
C GLU A 121 15.12 19.84 19.01
N GLN A 122 15.05 19.50 17.72
CA GLN A 122 13.95 19.86 16.82
C GLN A 122 12.76 18.91 16.90
N ILE A 123 12.97 17.67 17.36
CA ILE A 123 11.91 16.65 17.43
C ILE A 123 10.71 17.14 18.24
N TYR A 124 10.99 17.88 19.29
CA TYR A 124 10.00 18.32 20.30
C TYR A 124 9.51 19.76 20.11
N THR A 125 9.95 20.44 19.07
CA THR A 125 9.50 21.80 18.78
C THR A 125 8.31 21.82 17.84
N HIS A 126 7.47 22.86 17.94
CA HIS A 126 6.35 23.08 17.02
C HIS A 126 6.77 23.74 15.71
N LEU A 127 8.05 24.11 15.59
CA LEU A 127 8.55 24.85 14.45
C LEU A 127 8.69 23.95 13.22
N ASN A 128 8.38 24.52 12.06
CA ASN A 128 8.63 23.91 10.77
C ASN A 128 10.09 24.19 10.38
N TYR A 129 10.93 23.19 10.53
CA TYR A 129 12.31 23.29 10.07
C TYR A 129 12.38 22.92 8.59
N PRO A 130 12.97 23.75 7.74
CA PRO A 130 13.39 23.34 6.42
C PRO A 130 14.46 22.22 6.53
N ASN A 131 14.66 21.47 5.49
CA ASN A 131 15.66 20.39 5.42
C ASN A 131 15.40 19.17 6.33
N VAL A 132 14.18 18.97 6.80
CA VAL A 132 13.77 17.78 7.57
C VAL A 132 12.78 16.97 6.73
N ASN A 133 13.05 15.68 6.54
CA ASN A 133 12.13 14.79 5.84
C ASN A 133 10.87 14.54 6.67
N ARG A 134 9.73 15.03 6.20
CA ARG A 134 8.43 14.90 6.88
C ARG A 134 7.50 13.89 6.24
N SER A 135 7.91 13.29 5.12
CA SER A 135 7.09 12.33 4.39
C SER A 135 7.23 10.92 4.93
N VAL A 136 8.41 10.52 5.37
CA VAL A 136 8.68 9.16 5.85
C VAL A 136 9.45 9.16 7.17
N GLY A 137 8.95 8.41 8.16
CA GLY A 137 9.55 8.24 9.47
C GLY A 137 10.51 7.05 9.55
N SER A 138 10.46 6.10 8.64
CA SER A 138 11.27 4.88 8.71
C SER A 138 12.09 4.64 7.46
N VAL A 139 13.24 3.96 7.64
CA VAL A 139 14.05 3.45 6.53
C VAL A 139 13.28 2.40 5.74
N PHE A 140 12.61 1.49 6.42
CA PHE A 140 11.78 0.45 5.81
C PHE A 140 10.37 0.98 5.52
N ASN A 141 9.92 0.81 4.27
CA ASN A 141 8.59 1.20 3.80
C ASN A 141 8.04 0.12 2.87
N TYR A 142 6.73 0.01 2.74
CA TYR A 142 6.08 -0.74 1.68
C TYR A 142 6.29 -0.03 0.35
N TYR A 143 6.27 -0.80 -0.73
CA TYR A 143 6.40 -0.31 -2.10
C TYR A 143 5.30 -0.91 -2.96
N PHE A 144 4.49 -0.06 -3.56
CA PHE A 144 3.36 -0.43 -4.42
C PHE A 144 3.55 0.22 -5.79
N PRO A 145 4.22 -0.44 -6.72
CA PRO A 145 4.31 0.01 -8.12
C PRO A 145 3.11 -0.48 -8.92
N GLU A 146 2.30 0.45 -9.40
CA GLU A 146 1.14 0.18 -10.24
C GLU A 146 1.34 0.83 -11.60
N ALA A 147 1.34 0.05 -12.69
CA ALA A 147 1.66 0.58 -13.99
C ALA A 147 0.86 -0.05 -15.14
N LEU A 148 0.66 0.75 -16.17
CA LEU A 148 0.31 0.31 -17.52
C LEU A 148 1.60 0.10 -18.30
N TYR A 149 1.72 -1.01 -19.01
CA TYR A 149 2.83 -1.25 -19.91
C TYR A 149 2.38 -1.39 -21.36
N PHE A 150 3.24 -0.99 -22.27
CA PHE A 150 3.13 -1.10 -23.72
C PHE A 150 4.41 -1.77 -24.22
N TYR A 151 4.31 -2.97 -24.78
CA TYR A 151 5.44 -3.71 -25.28
C TYR A 151 5.38 -3.86 -26.80
N PHE A 152 6.51 -3.62 -27.46
CA PHE A 152 6.70 -3.71 -28.89
C PHE A 152 7.80 -4.74 -29.18
N PRO A 153 7.47 -5.97 -29.60
CA PRO A 153 8.47 -6.93 -30.06
C PRO A 153 9.23 -6.36 -31.27
N ILE A 154 10.56 -6.44 -31.24
CA ILE A 154 11.41 -5.95 -32.32
C ILE A 154 11.96 -7.11 -33.14
N ASP A 155 12.62 -8.07 -32.52
CA ASP A 155 13.24 -9.24 -33.15
C ASP A 155 13.39 -10.36 -32.12
N LYS A 156 13.89 -11.53 -32.57
CA LYS A 156 14.12 -12.79 -31.86
C LYS A 156 14.43 -12.64 -30.36
N GLY A 157 13.36 -12.50 -29.56
CA GLY A 157 13.46 -12.38 -28.10
C GLY A 157 13.58 -10.95 -27.55
N TRP A 158 13.83 -9.93 -28.38
CA TRP A 158 13.95 -8.55 -27.95
C TRP A 158 12.61 -7.80 -28.03
N THR A 159 12.32 -7.04 -27.00
CA THR A 159 11.11 -6.20 -26.89
C THR A 159 11.49 -4.85 -26.30
N VAL A 160 11.01 -3.76 -26.90
CA VAL A 160 11.04 -2.43 -26.27
C VAL A 160 9.73 -2.18 -25.57
N GLY A 161 9.78 -1.53 -24.41
CA GLY A 161 8.64 -1.24 -23.59
C GLY A 161 8.57 0.21 -23.18
N LEU A 162 7.34 0.73 -23.16
CA LEU A 162 6.99 1.96 -22.48
C LEU A 162 6.10 1.62 -21.29
N THR A 163 6.29 2.29 -20.19
CA THR A 163 5.47 2.10 -18.99
C THR A 163 5.06 3.46 -18.44
N ALA A 164 3.81 3.58 -18.03
CA ALA A 164 3.29 4.73 -17.30
C ALA A 164 2.69 4.23 -16.00
N GLY A 165 3.09 4.80 -14.86
CA GLY A 165 2.70 4.27 -13.57
C GLY A 165 2.57 5.29 -12.45
N TRP A 166 1.97 4.83 -11.37
CA TRP A 166 1.93 5.46 -10.08
C TRP A 166 2.58 4.54 -9.05
N TYR A 167 3.59 5.05 -8.36
CA TYR A 167 4.36 4.29 -7.40
C TYR A 167 4.23 4.92 -6.02
N HIS A 168 3.89 4.10 -5.03
CA HIS A 168 3.70 4.55 -3.67
C HIS A 168 4.69 3.89 -2.72
N MET A 169 5.31 4.70 -1.84
CA MET A 169 6.20 4.26 -0.78
C MET A 169 5.72 4.81 0.55
N SER A 170 5.36 3.95 1.51
CA SER A 170 4.98 4.34 2.87
C SER A 170 5.14 3.18 3.85
N ASN A 171 5.21 3.45 5.14
CA ASN A 171 5.37 2.40 6.14
C ASN A 171 4.05 1.94 6.80
N GLY A 172 2.89 2.32 6.25
CA GLY A 172 1.60 1.90 6.79
C GLY A 172 1.31 2.41 8.20
N SER A 173 1.83 3.57 8.55
CA SER A 173 1.71 4.20 9.88
C SER A 173 2.40 3.45 11.04
N ILE A 174 3.29 2.51 10.75
CA ILE A 174 4.11 1.85 11.78
C ILE A 174 4.96 2.88 12.51
N ILE A 175 5.58 3.81 11.77
CA ILE A 175 6.38 4.91 12.30
C ILE A 175 5.96 6.21 11.63
N GLN A 176 5.62 7.22 12.43
CA GLN A 176 5.30 8.56 11.94
C GLN A 176 6.55 9.45 11.83
N PRO A 177 6.60 10.41 10.90
CA PRO A 177 5.58 10.75 9.90
C PRO A 177 5.45 9.70 8.79
N ASN A 178 4.26 9.58 8.20
CA ASN A 178 3.97 8.63 7.14
C ASN A 178 2.98 9.19 6.11
N SER A 179 3.35 10.25 5.40
CA SER A 179 2.65 10.65 4.17
C SER A 179 3.05 9.76 3.01
N GLY A 180 4.29 9.25 3.06
CA GLY A 180 4.88 8.50 1.98
C GLY A 180 5.27 9.37 0.77
N TYR A 181 5.68 8.70 -0.30
CA TYR A 181 5.93 9.31 -1.60
C TYR A 181 5.00 8.70 -2.64
N ASN A 182 4.29 9.57 -3.36
CA ASN A 182 3.49 9.21 -4.53
C ASN A 182 4.22 9.73 -5.76
N ILE A 183 4.65 8.82 -6.65
CA ILE A 183 5.47 9.15 -7.81
C ILE A 183 4.72 8.75 -9.07
N PHE A 184 4.37 9.70 -9.92
CA PHE A 184 3.91 9.43 -11.28
C PHE A 184 5.10 9.25 -12.19
N THR A 185 5.14 8.16 -12.96
CA THR A 185 6.34 7.72 -13.66
C THR A 185 6.10 7.46 -15.14
N GLY A 186 7.14 7.70 -15.92
CA GLY A 186 7.30 7.15 -17.26
C GLY A 186 8.59 6.34 -17.33
N GLU A 187 8.54 5.18 -17.99
CA GLU A 187 9.70 4.31 -18.15
C GLU A 187 9.93 3.92 -19.61
N LEU A 188 11.20 3.82 -19.96
CA LEU A 188 11.67 3.15 -21.18
C LEU A 188 12.36 1.85 -20.78
N ALA A 189 11.92 0.73 -21.33
CA ALA A 189 12.42 -0.59 -20.99
C ALA A 189 12.89 -1.36 -22.22
N VAL A 190 13.89 -2.21 -22.01
CA VAL A 190 14.29 -3.27 -22.93
C VAL A 190 14.09 -4.59 -22.21
N ARG A 191 13.44 -5.52 -22.88
CA ARG A 191 13.20 -6.87 -22.40
C ARG A 191 13.82 -7.89 -23.37
N TYR A 192 14.48 -8.88 -22.80
CA TYR A 192 15.02 -10.01 -23.54
C TYR A 192 14.42 -11.32 -23.03
N LYS A 193 13.87 -12.10 -23.95
CA LYS A 193 13.26 -13.40 -23.69
C LYS A 193 14.27 -14.52 -23.93
N LEU A 194 14.60 -15.26 -22.89
CA LEU A 194 15.43 -16.45 -22.96
C LEU A 194 14.56 -17.71 -22.96
N SER A 195 14.60 -18.46 -24.07
CA SER A 195 13.99 -19.80 -24.13
C SER A 195 14.97 -20.82 -23.58
N VAL A 196 14.74 -21.28 -22.34
CA VAL A 196 15.49 -22.42 -21.80
C VAL A 196 14.97 -23.68 -22.43
N VAL A 197 15.65 -24.20 -23.45
CA VAL A 197 15.38 -25.53 -24.02
C VAL A 197 15.84 -26.55 -23.00
N SER A 198 14.92 -27.15 -22.26
CA SER A 198 15.22 -28.36 -21.50
C SER A 198 15.13 -29.54 -22.46
N ASP A 199 16.26 -30.11 -22.83
CA ASP A 199 16.37 -31.38 -23.56
C ASP A 199 15.96 -32.56 -22.66
N GLN A 200 14.80 -32.51 -22.07
CA GLN A 200 14.17 -33.68 -21.48
C GLN A 200 12.65 -33.50 -21.46
N ASP A 201 12.02 -33.78 -22.57
CA ASP A 201 10.68 -34.34 -22.57
C ASP A 201 10.72 -35.73 -21.91
N SER A 202 11.03 -35.82 -20.64
CA SER A 202 10.60 -36.92 -19.82
C SER A 202 9.17 -36.57 -19.36
N GLU A 203 8.19 -37.15 -20.05
CA GLU A 203 6.83 -37.41 -19.58
C GLU A 203 6.87 -38.15 -18.23
N LYS A 204 7.36 -37.52 -17.20
CA LYS A 204 6.91 -37.76 -15.85
C LYS A 204 5.84 -36.71 -15.60
N GLU A 205 4.60 -37.05 -15.97
CA GLU A 205 3.43 -36.58 -15.24
C GLU A 205 3.72 -36.75 -13.74
N THR A 206 4.37 -35.77 -13.17
CA THR A 206 4.28 -35.55 -11.75
C THR A 206 2.82 -35.21 -11.57
N LYS A 207 2.01 -36.19 -11.22
CA LYS A 207 0.72 -36.00 -10.56
C LYS A 207 1.00 -35.26 -9.26
N THR A 208 1.43 -34.02 -9.36
CA THR A 208 1.22 -33.04 -8.33
C THR A 208 -0.29 -33.17 -8.07
N LYS A 209 -0.68 -33.54 -6.87
CA LYS A 209 -2.07 -33.44 -6.45
C LYS A 209 -2.48 -32.00 -6.77
N GLU A 210 -2.99 -31.78 -7.97
CA GLU A 210 -3.82 -30.65 -8.27
C GLU A 210 -4.91 -30.71 -7.22
N TYR A 211 -4.74 -29.90 -6.22
CA TYR A 211 -5.90 -29.39 -5.47
C TYR A 211 -6.74 -28.76 -6.56
N SER A 212 -7.70 -29.54 -7.04
CA SER A 212 -8.26 -29.27 -8.35
C SER A 212 -8.85 -27.87 -8.27
N LEU A 213 -8.32 -26.95 -9.07
CA LEU A 213 -8.94 -25.65 -9.35
C LEU A 213 -10.41 -25.85 -9.72
N GLU A 214 -10.79 -27.00 -10.23
CA GLU A 214 -12.17 -27.46 -10.39
C GLU A 214 -12.96 -27.53 -9.10
N LYS A 215 -12.39 -27.99 -7.98
CA LYS A 215 -13.04 -27.94 -6.66
C LYS A 215 -13.22 -26.49 -6.18
N LEU A 216 -12.23 -25.64 -6.41
CA LEU A 216 -12.35 -24.21 -6.14
C LEU A 216 -13.39 -23.51 -7.04
N ARG A 217 -13.62 -24.05 -8.26
CA ARG A 217 -14.65 -23.58 -9.19
C ARG A 217 -16.05 -24.09 -8.84
N ALA A 218 -16.14 -25.22 -8.15
CA ALA A 218 -17.43 -25.84 -7.80
C ALA A 218 -18.12 -25.14 -6.62
N ASN A 219 -17.38 -24.58 -5.69
CA ASN A 219 -17.95 -23.85 -4.55
C ASN A 219 -18.32 -22.42 -4.98
N LYS A 220 -19.59 -22.22 -5.31
CA LYS A 220 -20.11 -20.88 -5.65
C LYS A 220 -20.17 -19.92 -4.46
N CYS A 221 -20.24 -20.44 -3.25
CA CYS A 221 -20.27 -19.67 -2.01
C CYS A 221 -19.22 -20.20 -1.03
N GLU A 222 -18.55 -19.31 -0.34
CA GLU A 222 -17.46 -19.60 0.59
C GLU A 222 -17.54 -18.63 1.77
N ILE A 223 -17.32 -19.10 2.99
CA ILE A 223 -17.28 -18.27 4.19
C ILE A 223 -15.82 -18.21 4.65
N GLU A 224 -15.33 -17.01 4.91
CA GLU A 224 -13.97 -16.78 5.38
C GLU A 224 -13.97 -16.09 6.75
N PHE A 225 -13.02 -16.52 7.60
CA PHE A 225 -12.71 -15.90 8.88
C PHE A 225 -11.25 -15.45 8.83
N ALA A 226 -10.99 -14.23 9.22
CA ALA A 226 -9.63 -13.68 9.24
C ALA A 226 -9.35 -12.93 10.54
N LEU A 227 -8.09 -13.00 10.99
CA LEU A 227 -7.56 -12.24 12.11
C LEU A 227 -6.20 -11.68 11.73
N SER A 228 -6.03 -10.38 11.92
CA SER A 228 -4.77 -9.69 11.65
C SER A 228 -4.40 -8.70 12.74
N GLY A 229 -3.13 -8.33 12.78
CA GLY A 229 -2.62 -7.35 13.73
C GLY A 229 -1.46 -6.54 13.18
N ALA A 230 -1.28 -5.34 13.74
CA ALA A 230 -0.24 -4.39 13.36
C ALA A 230 0.17 -3.49 14.51
N PRO A 231 1.42 -3.07 14.58
CA PRO A 231 1.82 -1.90 15.34
C PRO A 231 1.45 -0.62 14.56
N ARG A 232 1.10 0.45 15.28
CA ARG A 232 0.75 1.74 14.71
C ARG A 232 1.26 2.89 15.56
N GLN A 233 1.83 3.91 14.95
CA GLN A 233 2.00 5.23 15.54
C GLN A 233 0.97 6.20 14.96
N VAL A 234 0.45 7.08 15.78
CA VAL A 234 -0.55 8.06 15.37
C VAL A 234 0.08 9.44 15.16
N TYR A 235 1.07 9.76 15.98
CA TYR A 235 1.72 11.05 15.95
C TYR A 235 3.22 10.94 16.20
N TYR A 236 4.03 11.52 15.30
CA TYR A 236 5.50 11.36 15.32
C TYR A 236 6.20 11.96 16.54
N ARG A 237 5.60 12.97 17.18
CA ARG A 237 6.19 13.61 18.37
C ARG A 237 5.96 12.83 19.65
N ASP A 238 4.88 12.07 19.74
CA ASP A 238 4.60 11.21 20.89
C ASP A 238 5.46 9.95 20.88
N GLN A 239 5.91 9.52 19.71
CA GLN A 239 6.67 8.28 19.47
C GLN A 239 6.01 7.03 20.10
N GLN A 240 4.73 7.13 20.44
CA GLN A 240 4.00 6.06 21.10
C GLN A 240 3.45 5.10 20.06
N THR A 241 3.70 3.80 20.28
CA THR A 241 3.22 2.73 19.40
C THR A 241 2.04 2.02 20.06
N PHE A 242 0.99 1.82 19.30
CA PHE A 242 -0.24 1.15 19.69
C PHE A 242 -0.41 -0.13 18.89
N PHE A 243 -1.07 -1.12 19.49
CA PHE A 243 -1.50 -2.31 18.81
C PHE A 243 -2.85 -2.07 18.14
N CYS A 244 -2.96 -2.48 16.87
CA CYS A 244 -4.20 -2.53 16.12
C CYS A 244 -4.47 -3.95 15.68
N SER A 245 -5.73 -4.33 15.60
CA SER A 245 -6.13 -5.63 15.05
C SER A 245 -7.46 -5.54 14.31
N GLU A 246 -7.67 -6.53 13.45
CA GLU A 246 -8.90 -6.71 12.72
C GLU A 246 -9.33 -8.18 12.79
N MET A 247 -10.61 -8.39 13.07
CA MET A 247 -11.33 -9.64 12.87
C MET A 247 -12.34 -9.43 11.74
N GLN A 248 -12.37 -10.34 10.78
CA GLN A 248 -13.30 -10.31 9.65
C GLN A 248 -14.03 -11.64 9.53
N VAL A 249 -15.33 -11.57 9.27
CA VAL A 249 -16.16 -12.69 8.81
C VAL A 249 -16.82 -12.27 7.52
N ALA A 250 -16.56 -12.99 6.43
CA ALA A 250 -17.08 -12.61 5.12
C ALA A 250 -17.63 -13.82 4.37
N ALA A 251 -18.70 -13.61 3.59
CA ALA A 251 -19.25 -14.57 2.65
C ALA A 251 -18.97 -14.10 1.24
N TYR A 252 -18.40 -14.97 0.41
CA TYR A 252 -18.05 -14.70 -0.97
C TYR A 252 -18.86 -15.54 -1.92
N TRP A 253 -19.34 -14.92 -2.98
CA TRP A 253 -19.91 -15.58 -4.15
C TRP A 253 -18.96 -15.46 -5.34
N ARG A 254 -18.62 -16.60 -5.93
CA ARG A 254 -17.74 -16.66 -7.09
C ARG A 254 -18.53 -16.42 -8.37
N ALA A 255 -18.48 -15.19 -8.88
CA ALA A 255 -19.17 -14.78 -10.10
C ALA A 255 -18.47 -15.28 -11.37
N HIS A 256 -17.13 -15.36 -11.33
CA HIS A 256 -16.28 -15.75 -12.47
C HIS A 256 -15.02 -16.47 -11.98
N CYS A 257 -14.31 -17.17 -12.87
CA CYS A 257 -13.04 -17.86 -12.51
C CYS A 257 -11.99 -16.91 -11.92
N ILE A 258 -11.96 -15.67 -12.37
CA ILE A 258 -11.01 -14.63 -11.92
C ILE A 258 -11.64 -13.58 -10.99
N PHE A 259 -12.92 -13.70 -10.63
CA PHE A 259 -13.59 -12.69 -9.83
C PHE A 259 -14.59 -13.30 -8.83
N ARG A 260 -14.56 -12.80 -7.61
CA ARG A 260 -15.55 -13.08 -6.58
C ARG A 260 -16.01 -11.77 -5.91
N LEU A 261 -17.24 -11.76 -5.47
CA LEU A 261 -17.83 -10.66 -4.73
C LEU A 261 -18.23 -11.15 -3.35
N GLY A 262 -17.81 -10.45 -2.33
CA GLY A 262 -18.12 -10.75 -0.94
C GLY A 262 -18.84 -9.64 -0.21
N GLY A 263 -19.38 -10.00 0.94
CA GLY A 263 -19.86 -9.09 1.96
C GLY A 263 -19.42 -9.59 3.33
N GLY A 264 -18.99 -8.68 4.19
CA GLY A 264 -18.42 -9.05 5.48
C GLY A 264 -18.79 -8.12 6.62
N ILE A 265 -18.55 -8.65 7.82
CA ILE A 265 -18.56 -7.90 9.07
C ILE A 265 -17.10 -7.77 9.52
N ASP A 266 -16.68 -6.55 9.80
CA ASP A 266 -15.32 -6.22 10.19
C ASP A 266 -15.35 -5.64 11.60
N VAL A 267 -14.53 -6.20 12.48
CA VAL A 267 -14.36 -5.74 13.86
C VAL A 267 -12.93 -5.27 14.03
N PHE A 268 -12.75 -3.99 14.36
CA PHE A 268 -11.44 -3.38 14.52
C PHE A 268 -11.20 -3.06 15.99
N TYR A 269 -9.98 -3.30 16.44
CA TYR A 269 -9.43 -2.78 17.68
C TYR A 269 -8.27 -1.84 17.34
N ASP A 270 -8.28 -0.65 17.92
CA ASP A 270 -7.20 0.32 17.77
C ASP A 270 -6.87 0.92 19.14
N GLY A 271 -5.74 0.50 19.72
CA GLY A 271 -5.28 0.94 21.02
C GLY A 271 -4.94 2.43 21.09
N ALA A 272 -4.89 3.13 19.96
CA ALA A 272 -4.67 4.58 19.94
C ALA A 272 -5.90 5.39 20.41
N TYR A 273 -7.08 4.77 20.44
CA TYR A 273 -8.33 5.43 20.89
C TYR A 273 -8.57 5.34 22.40
N ILE A 274 -7.53 5.33 23.20
CA ILE A 274 -7.61 5.37 24.66
C ILE A 274 -7.28 6.77 25.16
N ASP A 275 -7.83 7.14 26.33
CA ASP A 275 -7.45 8.37 27.01
C ASP A 275 -5.97 8.35 27.37
N ARG A 276 -5.24 9.33 26.87
CA ARG A 276 -3.79 9.43 27.05
C ARG A 276 -3.33 10.86 27.05
N VAL A 277 -2.23 11.09 27.76
CA VAL A 277 -1.53 12.36 27.76
C VAL A 277 -0.48 12.33 26.65
N SER A 278 -0.51 13.32 25.74
CA SER A 278 0.52 13.48 24.72
C SER A 278 1.85 13.93 25.35
N TYR A 279 2.92 13.86 24.58
CA TYR A 279 4.23 14.42 24.94
C TYR A 279 4.15 15.87 25.46
N PHE A 280 3.19 16.66 24.96
CA PHE A 280 2.98 18.05 25.38
C PHE A 280 2.08 18.20 26.62
N GLY A 281 1.77 17.11 27.35
CA GLY A 281 0.90 17.14 28.52
C GLY A 281 -0.58 17.34 28.18
N LYS A 282 -0.98 17.21 26.92
CA LYS A 282 -2.37 17.36 26.48
C LYS A 282 -3.04 16.01 26.27
N THR A 283 -4.30 15.91 26.64
CA THR A 283 -5.11 14.70 26.48
C THR A 283 -5.87 14.77 25.16
N TYR A 284 -5.63 13.82 24.24
CA TYR A 284 -6.25 13.82 22.93
C TYR A 284 -7.69 13.29 22.92
N LEU A 285 -8.00 12.32 23.75
CA LEU A 285 -9.33 11.72 23.85
C LEU A 285 -9.72 11.62 25.33
N LYS A 286 -10.00 12.78 25.94
CA LYS A 286 -10.33 12.85 27.36
C LYS A 286 -11.51 11.93 27.71
N GLY A 287 -11.30 11.05 28.70
CA GLY A 287 -12.30 10.11 29.18
C GLY A 287 -12.56 8.92 28.22
N ALA A 288 -11.73 8.71 27.21
CA ALA A 288 -11.80 7.49 26.38
C ALA A 288 -11.30 6.28 27.17
N SER A 289 -11.94 5.15 26.98
CA SER A 289 -11.66 3.90 27.67
C SER A 289 -11.45 2.75 26.68
N GLN A 290 -11.15 1.56 27.15
CA GLN A 290 -10.94 0.38 26.33
C GLN A 290 -12.10 0.07 25.35
N LYS A 291 -13.34 0.38 25.73
CA LYS A 291 -14.51 0.21 24.82
C LYS A 291 -14.45 1.13 23.60
N ASP A 292 -13.80 2.30 23.73
CA ASP A 292 -13.67 3.28 22.65
C ASP A 292 -12.62 2.84 21.61
N CYS A 293 -11.81 1.83 21.92
CA CYS A 293 -10.86 1.23 21.00
C CYS A 293 -11.53 0.30 19.96
N TRP A 294 -12.79 -0.06 20.13
CA TRP A 294 -13.49 -0.99 19.26
C TRP A 294 -14.38 -0.28 18.25
N ARG A 295 -14.37 -0.77 17.03
CA ARG A 295 -15.25 -0.33 15.93
C ARG A 295 -15.80 -1.54 15.20
N VAL A 296 -17.01 -1.46 14.73
CA VAL A 296 -17.66 -2.52 13.94
C VAL A 296 -18.19 -1.92 12.66
N GLY A 297 -17.92 -2.58 11.55
CA GLY A 297 -18.39 -2.19 10.23
C GLY A 297 -18.93 -3.34 9.43
N VAL A 298 -19.52 -3.00 8.32
CA VAL A 298 -19.91 -3.93 7.25
C VAL A 298 -19.27 -3.48 5.96
N SER A 299 -18.86 -4.44 5.12
CA SER A 299 -18.15 -4.15 3.88
C SER A 299 -18.65 -4.95 2.69
N VAL A 300 -18.48 -4.36 1.51
CA VAL A 300 -18.59 -5.03 0.21
C VAL A 300 -17.17 -5.27 -0.30
N GLN A 301 -16.91 -6.47 -0.77
CA GLN A 301 -15.57 -6.98 -1.00
C GLN A 301 -15.43 -7.58 -2.41
N PRO A 302 -15.28 -6.75 -3.46
CA PRO A 302 -14.89 -7.22 -4.78
C PRO A 302 -13.43 -7.69 -4.76
N GLU A 303 -13.17 -8.89 -5.27
CA GLU A 303 -11.85 -9.51 -5.25
C GLU A 303 -11.51 -10.21 -6.57
N PHE A 304 -10.25 -10.09 -6.98
CA PHE A 304 -9.66 -10.80 -8.09
C PHE A 304 -8.92 -12.05 -7.60
N VAL A 305 -9.14 -13.17 -8.29
CA VAL A 305 -8.59 -14.48 -7.92
C VAL A 305 -7.58 -14.93 -8.96
N MET A 306 -6.35 -15.18 -8.54
CA MET A 306 -5.24 -15.68 -9.35
C MET A 306 -4.74 -17.01 -8.76
N GLY A 307 -5.52 -18.09 -8.95
CA GLY A 307 -5.21 -19.39 -8.32
C GLY A 307 -5.29 -19.34 -6.81
N TYR A 308 -4.16 -19.47 -6.14
CA TYR A 308 -4.07 -19.39 -4.67
C TYR A 308 -4.01 -17.96 -4.14
N LEU A 309 -3.70 -16.98 -4.99
CA LEU A 309 -3.61 -15.58 -4.63
C LEU A 309 -4.95 -14.90 -4.91
N THR A 310 -5.39 -14.06 -3.97
CA THR A 310 -6.56 -13.21 -4.11
C THR A 310 -6.19 -11.79 -3.71
N ALA A 311 -6.57 -10.83 -4.55
CA ALA A 311 -6.40 -9.41 -4.28
C ALA A 311 -7.76 -8.71 -4.32
N GLY A 312 -8.08 -7.92 -3.31
CA GLY A 312 -9.38 -7.27 -3.17
C GLY A 312 -9.33 -5.82 -2.73
N PHE A 313 -10.37 -5.11 -3.14
CA PHE A 313 -10.70 -3.79 -2.61
C PHE A 313 -11.99 -3.92 -1.81
N HIS A 314 -11.96 -3.53 -0.55
CA HIS A 314 -13.13 -3.57 0.31
C HIS A 314 -13.58 -2.15 0.61
N PHE A 315 -14.88 -1.95 0.57
CA PHE A 315 -15.53 -0.68 0.88
C PHE A 315 -16.49 -0.91 2.04
N GLY A 316 -16.23 -0.27 3.15
CA GLY A 316 -16.98 -0.49 4.38
C GLY A 316 -17.57 0.77 4.99
N VAL A 317 -18.57 0.55 5.82
CA VAL A 317 -19.26 1.58 6.61
C VAL A 317 -19.23 1.15 8.07
N TYR A 318 -18.89 2.06 8.98
CA TYR A 318 -18.99 1.78 10.41
C TYR A 318 -20.44 1.79 10.88
N LEU A 319 -20.85 0.70 11.51
CA LEU A 319 -22.11 0.61 12.25
C LEU A 319 -21.93 1.08 13.71
N TYR A 320 -20.76 0.82 14.27
CA TYR A 320 -20.38 1.22 15.60
C TYR A 320 -19.01 1.89 15.58
N ASP A 321 -18.95 3.16 15.96
CA ASP A 321 -17.73 3.94 16.15
C ASP A 321 -17.96 4.92 17.31
N PRO A 322 -17.57 4.56 18.53
CA PRO A 322 -17.85 5.36 19.73
C PRO A 322 -17.10 6.68 19.76
N VAL A 323 -16.03 6.81 18.98
CA VAL A 323 -15.19 8.02 18.97
C VAL A 323 -15.72 9.05 17.99
N LYS A 324 -16.46 8.63 16.97
CA LYS A 324 -16.91 9.46 15.85
C LYS A 324 -17.68 10.71 16.23
N ASN A 325 -18.54 10.63 17.23
CA ASN A 325 -19.40 11.74 17.66
C ASN A 325 -18.84 12.41 18.92
N ARG A 326 -17.62 12.10 19.32
CA ARG A 326 -17.03 12.65 20.52
C ARG A 326 -16.70 14.13 20.30
N GLU A 327 -17.14 14.99 21.18
CA GLU A 327 -16.76 16.40 21.15
C GLU A 327 -15.27 16.54 21.47
N VAL A 328 -14.60 17.31 20.64
CA VAL A 328 -13.20 17.68 20.86
C VAL A 328 -13.17 18.68 22.00
N SER A 329 -12.35 18.45 23.01
CA SER A 329 -12.20 19.37 24.13
C SER A 329 -11.68 20.74 23.64
N LYS A 330 -11.90 21.79 24.43
CA LYS A 330 -11.40 23.13 24.10
C LYS A 330 -9.88 23.12 23.96
N ASP A 331 -9.19 22.42 24.86
CA ASP A 331 -7.74 22.29 24.88
C ASP A 331 -7.22 21.57 23.64
N ASP A 332 -7.96 20.55 23.16
CA ASP A 332 -7.63 19.86 21.93
C ASP A 332 -7.79 20.76 20.72
N LYS A 333 -8.84 21.60 20.67
CA LYS A 333 -9.04 22.59 19.61
C LYS A 333 -7.88 23.57 19.52
N GLU A 334 -7.45 24.10 20.65
CA GLU A 334 -6.31 25.04 20.70
C GLU A 334 -5.01 24.40 20.24
N ALA A 335 -4.75 23.15 20.67
CA ALA A 335 -3.58 22.41 20.23
C ALA A 335 -3.58 22.16 18.72
N HIS A 336 -4.74 21.79 18.17
CA HIS A 336 -4.88 21.57 16.72
C HIS A 336 -4.79 22.86 15.92
N THR A 337 -5.35 23.95 16.43
CA THR A 337 -5.25 25.27 15.78
C THR A 337 -3.80 25.72 15.71
N ALA A 338 -3.03 25.55 16.79
CA ALA A 338 -1.61 25.86 16.80
C ALA A 338 -0.81 25.01 15.79
N LEU A 339 -1.14 23.72 15.63
CA LEU A 339 -0.54 22.85 14.61
C LEU A 339 -0.89 23.29 13.19
N TRP A 340 -2.07 23.85 13.00
CA TRP A 340 -2.58 24.35 11.73
C TRP A 340 -1.95 25.69 11.31
N GLU A 341 -1.90 26.61 12.23
CA GLU A 341 -1.28 27.93 12.03
C GLU A 341 0.22 27.80 11.72
N ASN A 342 0.87 26.78 12.26
CA ASN A 342 2.27 26.46 11.98
C ASN A 342 2.48 25.61 10.71
N GLY A 343 1.45 25.41 9.88
CA GLY A 343 1.56 24.67 8.62
C GLY A 343 1.82 23.17 8.74
N ILE A 344 1.59 22.58 9.92
CA ILE A 344 1.83 21.17 10.21
C ILE A 344 0.67 20.28 9.71
N MET A 345 -0.52 20.89 9.55
CA MET A 345 -1.70 20.23 8.98
C MET A 345 -2.16 20.93 7.70
N PRO A 346 -2.58 20.19 6.66
CA PRO A 346 -3.07 20.78 5.43
C PRO A 346 -4.40 21.50 5.65
N LYS A 347 -4.57 22.66 5.04
CA LYS A 347 -5.87 23.33 4.92
C LYS A 347 -6.84 22.46 4.14
N LYS A 348 -8.15 22.57 4.43
CA LYS A 348 -9.25 21.84 3.80
C LYS A 348 -9.03 21.57 2.30
N GLY A 349 -8.94 20.30 1.91
CA GLY A 349 -8.97 19.86 0.51
C GLY A 349 -10.30 19.19 0.17
N ILE A 350 -10.58 19.01 -1.12
CA ILE A 350 -11.84 18.43 -1.64
C ILE A 350 -12.10 17.00 -1.07
N PHE A 351 -11.03 16.28 -0.73
CA PHE A 351 -11.10 14.93 -0.15
C PHE A 351 -11.24 14.90 1.37
N TYR A 352 -11.17 16.05 2.04
CA TYR A 352 -11.40 16.19 3.47
C TYR A 352 -12.82 16.72 3.70
N ALA A 353 -13.81 15.88 3.48
CA ALA A 353 -15.21 16.17 3.81
C ALA A 353 -15.43 16.33 5.32
N TYR A 354 -14.36 16.24 6.11
CA TYR A 354 -14.36 16.22 7.55
C TYR A 354 -13.70 17.49 8.11
N ASP A 355 -14.21 17.91 9.24
CA ASP A 355 -13.55 18.88 10.09
C ASP A 355 -12.09 18.42 10.28
N PRO A 356 -11.07 19.19 9.87
CA PRO A 356 -9.67 18.81 10.00
C PRO A 356 -9.26 18.56 11.46
N ILE A 357 -10.00 19.06 12.41
CA ILE A 357 -9.87 18.74 13.85
C ILE A 357 -10.34 17.32 14.12
N LYS A 358 -11.21 16.75 13.29
CA LYS A 358 -11.80 15.40 13.43
C LYS A 358 -11.22 14.37 12.48
N ALA A 359 -10.48 14.76 11.47
CA ALA A 359 -10.01 13.86 10.44
C ALA A 359 -8.56 13.44 10.63
N GLY A 360 -8.35 12.17 10.93
CA GLY A 360 -7.10 11.50 10.71
C GLY A 360 -5.90 11.95 11.51
N SER A 361 -6.07 12.73 12.55
CA SER A 361 -5.08 12.99 13.55
C SER A 361 -5.28 12.07 14.76
N ALA A 362 -4.27 11.98 15.58
CA ALA A 362 -4.18 11.13 16.74
C ALA A 362 -5.47 10.97 17.53
N GLY A 363 -6.25 9.94 17.19
CA GLY A 363 -7.44 9.58 17.93
C GLY A 363 -8.75 10.23 17.50
N TYR A 364 -8.78 10.92 16.35
CA TYR A 364 -10.02 11.46 15.80
C TYR A 364 -10.63 10.54 14.76
N PRO A 365 -11.96 10.41 14.73
CA PRO A 365 -12.63 9.55 13.78
C PRO A 365 -12.47 10.08 12.36
N ASP A 366 -12.17 9.19 11.45
CA ASP A 366 -11.97 9.47 10.04
C ASP A 366 -13.28 9.41 9.24
N GLY A 367 -14.42 9.45 9.91
CA GLY A 367 -15.74 9.43 9.30
C GLY A 367 -16.39 8.05 9.25
N TRP A 368 -17.45 7.93 8.42
CA TRP A 368 -18.28 6.72 8.35
C TRP A 368 -17.71 5.62 7.46
N LEU A 369 -16.86 6.00 6.51
CA LEU A 369 -16.37 5.11 5.47
C LEU A 369 -14.96 4.66 5.77
N TYR A 370 -14.66 3.42 5.48
CA TYR A 370 -13.31 2.90 5.40
C TYR A 370 -13.13 2.11 4.12
N THR A 371 -11.89 2.00 3.70
CA THR A 371 -11.47 1.18 2.57
C THR A 371 -10.36 0.25 3.00
N GLN A 372 -10.27 -0.91 2.31
CA GLN A 372 -9.18 -1.83 2.53
C GLN A 372 -8.66 -2.36 1.20
N ILE A 373 -7.35 -2.59 1.15
CA ILE A 373 -6.73 -3.42 0.14
C ILE A 373 -6.31 -4.70 0.85
N ALA A 374 -6.84 -5.84 0.41
CA ALA A 374 -6.54 -7.14 0.98
C ALA A 374 -5.79 -8.00 -0.04
N LEU A 375 -4.75 -8.68 0.43
CA LEU A 375 -4.02 -9.67 -0.33
C LEU A 375 -4.03 -10.97 0.47
N ARG A 376 -4.52 -12.06 -0.11
CA ARG A 376 -4.62 -13.36 0.55
C ARG A 376 -3.92 -14.43 -0.26
N TYR A 377 -3.22 -15.32 0.40
CA TYR A 377 -2.61 -16.49 -0.21
C TYR A 377 -3.10 -17.75 0.48
N ARG A 378 -3.78 -18.63 -0.28
CA ARG A 378 -4.35 -19.87 0.22
C ARG A 378 -3.29 -20.91 0.50
N LEU A 379 -3.40 -21.52 1.64
CA LEU A 379 -2.58 -22.62 2.13
C LEU A 379 -3.38 -23.94 2.10
N PRO A 380 -2.73 -25.11 2.26
CA PRO A 380 -3.44 -26.35 2.53
C PRO A 380 -4.32 -26.28 3.79
N HIS A 381 -5.23 -27.22 3.93
CA HIS A 381 -6.09 -27.39 5.12
C HIS A 381 -7.05 -26.21 5.39
N HIS A 382 -7.58 -25.60 4.33
CA HIS A 382 -8.56 -24.49 4.43
C HIS A 382 -8.04 -23.24 5.15
N LEU A 383 -6.74 -23.02 5.12
CA LEU A 383 -6.10 -21.85 5.72
C LEU A 383 -5.65 -20.84 4.66
N PHE A 384 -5.44 -19.61 5.06
CA PHE A 384 -4.76 -18.61 4.26
C PHE A 384 -3.94 -17.65 5.14
N VAL A 385 -2.88 -17.10 4.57
CA VAL A 385 -2.21 -15.91 5.10
C VAL A 385 -2.76 -14.69 4.40
N HIS A 386 -2.85 -13.57 5.11
CA HIS A 386 -3.27 -12.33 4.48
C HIS A 386 -2.52 -11.10 4.99
N ALA A 387 -2.46 -10.11 4.11
CA ALA A 387 -2.07 -8.75 4.42
C ALA A 387 -3.26 -7.84 4.10
N VAL A 388 -3.54 -6.90 4.97
CA VAL A 388 -4.59 -5.92 4.78
C VAL A 388 -4.06 -4.52 5.08
N MET A 389 -4.31 -3.60 4.16
CA MET A 389 -4.07 -2.18 4.35
C MET A 389 -5.43 -1.51 4.55
N LYS A 390 -5.66 -1.00 5.75
CA LYS A 390 -6.87 -0.24 6.08
C LYS A 390 -6.62 1.24 5.91
N ALA A 391 -7.57 1.92 5.29
CA ALA A 391 -7.49 3.35 5.04
C ALA A 391 -8.87 4.03 5.18
N HIS A 392 -8.84 5.32 5.44
CA HIS A 392 -9.99 6.20 5.27
C HIS A 392 -9.81 6.95 3.96
N LEU A 393 -10.33 6.35 2.88
CA LEU A 393 -10.11 6.78 1.50
C LEU A 393 -8.62 6.88 1.14
N THR A 394 -8.00 8.04 1.31
CA THR A 394 -6.61 8.30 0.92
C THR A 394 -5.60 8.17 2.06
N LYS A 395 -6.07 8.07 3.32
CA LYS A 395 -5.18 8.03 4.48
C LYS A 395 -5.10 6.62 5.05
N VAL A 396 -3.93 6.00 4.92
CA VAL A 396 -3.65 4.70 5.52
C VAL A 396 -3.65 4.82 7.04
N GLU A 397 -4.44 3.98 7.69
CA GLU A 397 -4.52 3.86 9.14
C GLU A 397 -3.49 2.87 9.66
N PHE A 398 -3.48 1.65 9.08
CA PHE A 398 -2.46 0.64 9.37
C PHE A 398 -2.35 -0.38 8.22
N VAL A 399 -1.24 -1.12 8.23
CA VAL A 399 -1.06 -2.33 7.42
C VAL A 399 -0.86 -3.49 8.37
N ALA A 400 -1.77 -4.46 8.34
CA ALA A 400 -1.78 -5.61 9.22
C ALA A 400 -1.52 -6.91 8.45
N PHE A 401 -0.95 -7.88 9.16
CA PHE A 401 -0.72 -9.22 8.66
C PHE A 401 -1.44 -10.23 9.56
N GLY A 402 -1.91 -11.30 8.95
CA GLY A 402 -2.70 -12.26 9.69
C GLY A 402 -2.89 -13.60 9.01
N LEU A 403 -3.75 -14.37 9.65
CA LEU A 403 -4.14 -15.70 9.24
C LEU A 403 -5.65 -15.79 9.15
N GLY A 404 -6.14 -16.68 8.31
CA GLY A 404 -7.55 -16.98 8.23
C GLY A 404 -7.84 -18.40 7.81
N ALA A 405 -9.13 -18.73 7.85
CA ALA A 405 -9.66 -20.01 7.42
C ALA A 405 -10.89 -19.81 6.55
N TYR A 406 -11.16 -20.74 5.65
CA TYR A 406 -12.34 -20.76 4.79
C TYR A 406 -13.08 -22.11 4.86
N LEU A 407 -14.43 -22.01 4.72
CA LEU A 407 -15.35 -23.15 4.77
C LEU A 407 -16.13 -23.27 3.45
#